data_3c93372114b571f8b98b5d16283f2fbf
#
_entry.id   3c93372114b571f8b98b5d16283f2fbf
#
_cell.length_a   1.000
_cell.length_b   1.000
_cell.length_c   1.000
_cell.angle_alpha   90.00
_cell.angle_beta   90.00
_cell.angle_gamma   90.00
#
_symmetry.space_group_name_H-M   'P 1'
#
loop_
_entity.id
_entity.type
_entity.pdbx_description
1 polymer ?
#
loop_
_entity_poly.entity_id
_entity_poly.type
_entity_poly.pdbx_seq_one_letter_code
_entity_poly.pdbx_strand_id
1 'polypeptide(L)'
;MANVAVIGAQWGDEGKGKIVDWLSERAEVVVRFQGGHNAGHTLVIGNQTYKLALLPSGVVRQGKLSIIGNGVVIDPWHFLDEVKRVSEQGVSVTPASLKIANHAVLILPLHRDLDGWREDAPGIIKIGTTRRGIGPAYEDKVGRRAIRVGDLGEPDTLPLKVATLLAHHNPLRQGLGKPTVDAAKLTAERSESTRLNSSHITISYAVFCLKKK
;
A
#
# COMPACT_ATOMS: atom_id res chain seq x y z
N MET A 1 22.85 -10.16 -14.28
CA MET A 1 21.74 -10.94 -13.64
C MET A 1 20.45 -10.61 -14.37
N ALA A 2 19.56 -11.59 -14.57
CA ALA A 2 18.28 -11.35 -15.22
C ALA A 2 17.27 -10.78 -14.22
N ASN A 3 16.44 -9.82 -14.64
CA ASN A 3 15.29 -9.37 -13.87
C ASN A 3 14.15 -10.38 -14.06
N VAL A 4 13.46 -10.73 -12.97
CA VAL A 4 12.36 -11.68 -12.98
C VAL A 4 11.09 -11.00 -12.46
N ALA A 5 9.98 -11.16 -13.18
CA ALA A 5 8.67 -10.74 -12.73
C ALA A 5 7.82 -11.98 -12.45
N VAL A 6 7.20 -12.04 -11.27
CA VAL A 6 6.25 -13.10 -10.89
C VAL A 6 4.85 -12.51 -10.95
N ILE A 7 4.04 -12.99 -11.88
CA ILE A 7 2.65 -12.57 -12.07
C ILE A 7 1.74 -13.78 -11.93
N GLY A 8 0.53 -13.57 -11.39
CA GLY A 8 -0.49 -14.61 -11.30
C GLY A 8 -1.34 -14.64 -12.58
N ALA A 9 -1.60 -15.82 -13.08
CA ALA A 9 -2.50 -16.04 -14.22
C ALA A 9 -3.93 -16.43 -13.79
N GLN A 10 -4.15 -16.60 -12.49
CA GLN A 10 -5.44 -16.97 -11.90
C GLN A 10 -5.77 -16.04 -10.71
N TRP A 11 -6.97 -16.20 -10.16
CA TRP A 11 -7.54 -15.32 -9.11
C TRP A 11 -7.11 -15.69 -7.68
N GLY A 12 -5.84 -15.80 -7.41
CA GLY A 12 -5.31 -16.11 -6.08
C GLY A 12 -4.88 -17.57 -5.95
N ASP A 13 -4.37 -17.93 -4.79
CA ASP A 13 -4.00 -19.29 -4.36
C ASP A 13 -3.08 -20.12 -5.30
N GLU A 14 -2.48 -19.50 -6.33
CA GLU A 14 -1.54 -20.16 -7.27
C GLU A 14 -0.16 -20.44 -6.62
N GLY A 15 0.04 -20.02 -5.38
CA GLY A 15 1.31 -20.20 -4.70
C GLY A 15 2.41 -19.18 -5.04
N LYS A 16 2.04 -18.03 -5.64
CA LYS A 16 2.98 -16.92 -5.95
C LYS A 16 3.90 -16.56 -4.81
N GLY A 17 3.37 -16.51 -3.58
CA GLY A 17 4.15 -16.17 -2.39
C GLY A 17 5.35 -17.07 -2.18
N LYS A 18 5.21 -18.38 -2.40
CA LYS A 18 6.30 -19.37 -2.27
C LYS A 18 7.38 -19.17 -3.34
N ILE A 19 6.95 -18.89 -4.57
CA ILE A 19 7.90 -18.65 -5.69
C ILE A 19 8.66 -17.33 -5.46
N VAL A 20 7.96 -16.26 -5.05
CA VAL A 20 8.60 -14.98 -4.73
C VAL A 20 9.58 -15.14 -3.57
N ASP A 21 9.22 -15.89 -2.54
CA ASP A 21 10.10 -16.14 -1.40
C ASP A 21 11.38 -16.88 -1.83
N TRP A 22 11.24 -17.96 -2.59
CA TRP A 22 12.38 -18.71 -3.12
C TRP A 22 13.29 -17.86 -4.01
N LEU A 23 12.70 -17.02 -4.88
CA LEU A 23 13.47 -16.10 -5.73
C LEU A 23 14.14 -14.99 -4.92
N SER A 24 13.50 -14.53 -3.84
CA SER A 24 14.02 -13.46 -2.99
C SER A 24 15.34 -13.82 -2.29
N GLU A 25 15.62 -15.10 -2.12
CA GLU A 25 16.93 -15.57 -1.60
C GLU A 25 18.09 -15.17 -2.50
N ARG A 26 17.88 -15.14 -3.81
CA ARG A 26 18.89 -14.89 -4.83
C ARG A 26 18.85 -13.46 -5.37
N ALA A 27 17.78 -12.74 -5.12
CA ALA A 27 17.62 -11.36 -5.58
C ALA A 27 18.36 -10.38 -4.66
N GLU A 28 18.95 -9.33 -5.22
CA GLU A 28 19.48 -8.18 -4.49
C GLU A 28 18.36 -7.21 -4.09
N VAL A 29 17.37 -7.08 -4.98
CA VAL A 29 16.22 -6.16 -4.81
C VAL A 29 14.93 -6.94 -5.00
N VAL A 30 14.00 -6.77 -4.06
CA VAL A 30 12.65 -7.35 -4.11
C VAL A 30 11.61 -6.25 -4.19
N VAL A 31 10.85 -6.21 -5.29
CA VAL A 31 9.88 -5.16 -5.54
C VAL A 31 8.46 -5.71 -5.47
N ARG A 32 7.63 -5.14 -4.58
CA ARG A 32 6.19 -5.28 -4.66
C ARG A 32 5.64 -4.17 -5.56
N PHE A 33 5.16 -4.50 -6.73
CA PHE A 33 4.79 -3.50 -7.71
C PHE A 33 3.30 -3.16 -7.75
N GLN A 34 2.42 -4.00 -7.19
CA GLN A 34 0.97 -3.85 -7.28
C GLN A 34 0.24 -4.47 -6.07
N GLY A 35 -1.05 -4.17 -5.94
CA GLY A 35 -1.93 -4.67 -4.88
C GLY A 35 -1.88 -3.80 -3.62
N GLY A 36 -2.35 -4.35 -2.53
CA GLY A 36 -2.38 -3.72 -1.21
C GLY A 36 -2.25 -4.78 -0.12
N HIS A 37 -2.78 -4.49 1.06
CA HIS A 37 -2.76 -5.41 2.19
C HIS A 37 -3.94 -6.42 2.21
N ASN A 38 -4.63 -6.59 1.08
CA ASN A 38 -5.80 -7.47 0.95
C ASN A 38 -5.47 -8.98 0.99
N ALA A 39 -4.24 -9.35 0.66
CA ALA A 39 -3.77 -10.75 0.70
C ALA A 39 -2.47 -10.83 1.49
N GLY A 40 -2.45 -11.73 2.47
CA GLY A 40 -1.25 -12.05 3.25
C GLY A 40 -0.51 -13.25 2.67
N HIS A 41 0.78 -13.31 2.93
CA HIS A 41 1.61 -14.48 2.67
C HIS A 41 2.47 -14.80 3.89
N THR A 42 2.71 -16.08 4.09
CA THR A 42 3.50 -16.56 5.22
C THR A 42 4.85 -17.04 4.73
N LEU A 43 5.90 -16.55 5.35
CA LEU A 43 7.28 -16.95 5.10
C LEU A 43 7.80 -17.70 6.32
N VAL A 44 8.54 -18.78 6.08
CA VAL A 44 9.24 -19.53 7.13
C VAL A 44 10.74 -19.46 6.85
N ILE A 45 11.48 -18.83 7.75
CA ILE A 45 12.94 -18.68 7.63
C ILE A 45 13.56 -19.26 8.91
N GLY A 46 14.26 -20.39 8.76
CA GLY A 46 14.72 -21.15 9.92
C GLY A 46 13.55 -21.57 10.79
N ASN A 47 13.56 -21.19 12.06
CA ASN A 47 12.50 -21.47 13.02
C ASN A 47 11.49 -20.33 13.21
N GLN A 48 11.61 -19.27 12.42
CA GLN A 48 10.71 -18.10 12.54
C GLN A 48 9.69 -18.07 11.41
N THR A 49 8.47 -17.67 11.76
CA THR A 49 7.36 -17.51 10.83
C THR A 49 6.96 -16.04 10.75
N TYR A 50 7.03 -15.48 9.55
CA TYR A 50 6.65 -14.10 9.26
C TYR A 50 5.35 -14.08 8.45
N LYS A 51 4.37 -13.32 8.93
CA LYS A 51 3.10 -13.09 8.21
C LYS A 51 3.15 -11.69 7.61
N LEU A 52 3.36 -11.58 6.31
CA LEU A 52 3.44 -10.33 5.58
C LEU A 52 2.17 -10.11 4.75
N ALA A 53 1.74 -8.86 4.64
CA ALA A 53 0.61 -8.46 3.80
C ALA A 53 1.00 -7.36 2.82
N LEU A 54 1.65 -6.31 3.29
CA LEU A 54 2.07 -5.15 2.49
C LEU A 54 3.57 -5.13 2.22
N LEU A 55 4.36 -5.56 3.20
CA LEU A 55 5.82 -5.60 3.07
C LEU A 55 6.28 -6.63 2.02
N PRO A 56 7.27 -6.29 1.17
CA PRO A 56 7.87 -7.27 0.25
C PRO A 56 8.60 -8.39 1.00
N SER A 57 8.64 -9.60 0.43
CA SER A 57 9.28 -10.77 1.04
C SER A 57 10.77 -10.57 1.37
N GLY A 58 11.45 -9.67 0.66
CA GLY A 58 12.85 -9.37 0.89
C GLY A 58 13.15 -8.68 2.22
N VAL A 59 12.14 -8.05 2.86
CA VAL A 59 12.33 -7.25 4.09
C VAL A 59 12.87 -8.08 5.25
N VAL A 60 12.49 -9.36 5.32
CA VAL A 60 12.91 -10.30 6.37
C VAL A 60 14.25 -10.97 6.08
N ARG A 61 14.92 -10.60 4.99
CA ARG A 61 16.20 -11.16 4.58
C ARG A 61 17.29 -10.10 4.68
N GLN A 62 18.37 -10.39 5.40
CA GLN A 62 19.49 -9.46 5.58
C GLN A 62 20.15 -9.12 4.24
N GLY A 63 20.59 -7.88 4.10
CA GLY A 63 21.35 -7.40 2.92
C GLY A 63 20.50 -7.22 1.66
N LYS A 64 19.16 -7.35 1.72
CA LYS A 64 18.26 -7.15 0.59
C LYS A 64 17.63 -5.77 0.64
N LEU A 65 17.49 -5.14 -0.52
CA LEU A 65 16.67 -3.93 -0.66
C LEU A 65 15.24 -4.34 -1.04
N SER A 66 14.29 -3.90 -0.27
CA SER A 66 12.86 -4.07 -0.53
C SER A 66 12.24 -2.77 -1.02
N ILE A 67 11.37 -2.84 -2.03
CA ILE A 67 10.72 -1.66 -2.60
C ILE A 67 9.21 -1.88 -2.69
N ILE A 68 8.44 -0.94 -2.15
CA ILE A 68 7.01 -0.81 -2.42
C ILE A 68 6.84 0.16 -3.57
N GLY A 69 6.41 -0.34 -4.72
CA GLY A 69 6.30 0.42 -5.96
C GLY A 69 5.05 1.28 -6.03
N ASN A 70 5.01 2.15 -7.04
CA ASN A 70 3.93 3.11 -7.28
C ASN A 70 2.58 2.46 -7.69
N GLY A 71 2.59 1.18 -8.05
CA GLY A 71 1.37 0.41 -8.31
C GLY A 71 0.65 -0.05 -7.04
N VAL A 72 1.32 0.00 -5.89
CA VAL A 72 0.73 -0.44 -4.61
C VAL A 72 -0.18 0.65 -4.04
N VAL A 73 -1.25 0.22 -3.37
CA VAL A 73 -2.08 1.07 -2.51
C VAL A 73 -1.80 0.72 -1.06
N ILE A 74 -1.50 1.73 -0.24
CA ILE A 74 -0.93 1.59 1.10
C ILE A 74 -1.92 2.08 2.15
N ASP A 75 -2.35 1.19 3.04
CA ASP A 75 -2.96 1.60 4.31
C ASP A 75 -1.83 1.97 5.28
N PRO A 76 -1.68 3.25 5.67
CA PRO A 76 -0.54 3.70 6.46
C PRO A 76 -0.51 3.08 7.86
N TRP A 77 -1.66 2.86 8.49
CA TRP A 77 -1.70 2.24 9.83
C TRP A 77 -1.33 0.77 9.75
N HIS A 78 -1.91 0.04 8.79
CA HIS A 78 -1.56 -1.36 8.59
C HIS A 78 -0.06 -1.53 8.27
N PHE A 79 0.51 -0.60 7.49
CA PHE A 79 1.94 -0.58 7.19
C PHE A 79 2.79 -0.41 8.47
N LEU A 80 2.46 0.57 9.31
CA LEU A 80 3.19 0.82 10.56
C LEU A 80 3.08 -0.36 11.53
N ASP A 81 1.89 -0.95 11.66
CA ASP A 81 1.67 -2.14 12.49
C ASP A 81 2.46 -3.35 11.98
N GLU A 82 2.54 -3.52 10.66
CA GLU A 82 3.29 -4.60 10.05
C GLU A 82 4.81 -4.42 10.26
N VAL A 83 5.33 -3.20 10.08
CA VAL A 83 6.73 -2.85 10.37
C VAL A 83 7.04 -3.10 11.84
N LYS A 84 6.20 -2.65 12.76
CA LYS A 84 6.37 -2.88 14.19
C LYS A 84 6.45 -4.38 14.50
N ARG A 85 5.50 -5.17 14.00
CA ARG A 85 5.44 -6.61 14.23
C ARG A 85 6.68 -7.35 13.73
N VAL A 86 7.19 -7.04 12.54
CA VAL A 86 8.41 -7.69 12.03
C VAL A 86 9.65 -7.21 12.79
N SER A 87 9.66 -5.96 13.28
CA SER A 87 10.76 -5.44 14.10
C SER A 87 10.82 -6.12 15.46
N GLU A 88 9.68 -6.40 16.08
CA GLU A 88 9.59 -7.19 17.31
C GLU A 88 10.09 -8.64 17.12
N GLN A 89 10.07 -9.15 15.90
CA GLN A 89 10.65 -10.44 15.51
C GLN A 89 12.14 -10.37 15.16
N GLY A 90 12.80 -9.22 15.41
CA GLY A 90 14.23 -9.02 15.19
C GLY A 90 14.62 -8.55 13.78
N VAL A 91 13.66 -8.20 12.93
CA VAL A 91 13.93 -7.66 11.59
C VAL A 91 14.19 -6.15 11.67
N SER A 92 15.36 -5.70 11.24
CA SER A 92 15.68 -4.28 11.17
C SER A 92 15.13 -3.67 9.88
N VAL A 93 14.00 -2.96 10.00
CA VAL A 93 13.40 -2.20 8.88
C VAL A 93 13.91 -0.76 8.93
N THR A 94 14.73 -0.39 7.95
CA THR A 94 15.38 0.91 7.88
C THR A 94 15.21 1.53 6.50
N PRO A 95 15.49 2.85 6.33
CA PRO A 95 15.53 3.48 5.01
C PRO A 95 16.53 2.85 4.03
N ALA A 96 17.54 2.11 4.52
CA ALA A 96 18.48 1.38 3.68
C ALA A 96 17.90 0.06 3.17
N SER A 97 17.03 -0.60 3.95
CA SER A 97 16.46 -1.92 3.62
C SER A 97 15.07 -1.86 2.98
N LEU A 98 14.30 -0.77 3.22
CA LEU A 98 12.96 -0.59 2.66
C LEU A 98 12.79 0.80 2.04
N LYS A 99 12.31 0.84 0.81
CA LYS A 99 11.95 2.08 0.10
C LYS A 99 10.47 2.03 -0.33
N ILE A 100 9.83 3.20 -0.32
CA ILE A 100 8.45 3.37 -0.77
C ILE A 100 8.41 4.41 -1.87
N ALA A 101 7.73 4.12 -2.97
CA ALA A 101 7.58 5.06 -4.07
C ALA A 101 6.69 6.26 -3.66
N ASN A 102 7.14 7.49 -3.93
CA ASN A 102 6.38 8.71 -3.66
C ASN A 102 4.98 8.71 -4.27
N HIS A 103 4.83 8.06 -5.43
CA HIS A 103 3.57 7.97 -6.16
C HIS A 103 2.67 6.81 -5.72
N ALA A 104 3.06 6.02 -4.72
CA ALA A 104 2.17 5.04 -4.11
C ALA A 104 0.99 5.75 -3.44
N VAL A 105 -0.21 5.22 -3.65
CA VAL A 105 -1.46 5.84 -3.18
C VAL A 105 -1.80 5.38 -1.77
N LEU A 106 -2.32 6.29 -0.96
CA LEU A 106 -2.78 5.98 0.39
C LEU A 106 -4.23 5.51 0.39
N ILE A 107 -4.48 4.42 1.11
CA ILE A 107 -5.82 4.00 1.48
C ILE A 107 -6.25 4.83 2.69
N LEU A 108 -7.39 5.48 2.57
CA LEU A 108 -7.98 6.33 3.61
C LEU A 108 -9.20 5.64 4.22
N PRO A 109 -9.64 6.04 5.43
CA PRO A 109 -10.85 5.48 6.04
C PRO A 109 -12.07 5.55 5.11
N LEU A 110 -12.22 6.66 4.37
CA LEU A 110 -13.32 6.84 3.41
C LEU A 110 -13.33 5.80 2.28
N HIS A 111 -12.17 5.26 1.89
CA HIS A 111 -12.09 4.18 0.90
C HIS A 111 -12.64 2.87 1.47
N ARG A 112 -12.32 2.56 2.74
CA ARG A 112 -12.83 1.36 3.43
C ARG A 112 -14.34 1.44 3.63
N ASP A 113 -14.84 2.63 4.01
CA ASP A 113 -16.27 2.89 4.13
C ASP A 113 -17.00 2.62 2.80
N LEU A 114 -16.49 3.19 1.70
CA LEU A 114 -17.08 3.05 0.38
C LEU A 114 -17.06 1.61 -0.11
N ASP A 115 -15.95 0.90 0.10
CA ASP A 115 -15.81 -0.52 -0.24
C ASP A 115 -16.85 -1.38 0.52
N GLY A 116 -17.02 -1.13 1.83
CA GLY A 116 -18.02 -1.79 2.65
C GLY A 116 -19.45 -1.49 2.20
N TRP A 117 -19.79 -0.21 1.95
CA TRP A 117 -21.14 0.17 1.53
C TRP A 117 -21.52 -0.40 0.16
N ARG A 118 -20.59 -0.47 -0.77
CA ARG A 118 -20.80 -1.11 -2.07
C ARG A 118 -21.05 -2.60 -1.94
N GLU A 119 -20.29 -3.27 -1.09
CA GLU A 119 -20.46 -4.72 -0.87
C GLU A 119 -21.75 -5.05 -0.14
N ASP A 120 -22.26 -4.14 0.73
CA ASP A 120 -23.49 -4.33 1.49
C ASP A 120 -24.74 -3.78 0.78
N ALA A 121 -24.61 -3.14 -0.39
CA ALA A 121 -25.72 -2.53 -1.10
C ALA A 121 -26.74 -3.61 -1.53
N PRO A 122 -28.05 -3.40 -1.25
CA PRO A 122 -29.09 -4.33 -1.66
C PRO A 122 -29.25 -4.36 -3.18
N GLY A 123 -29.52 -5.53 -3.74
CA GLY A 123 -29.78 -5.69 -5.18
C GLY A 123 -28.57 -5.66 -6.08
N ILE A 124 -27.36 -5.60 -5.54
CA ILE A 124 -26.09 -5.64 -6.30
C ILE A 124 -25.45 -7.01 -6.11
N ILE A 125 -24.87 -7.54 -7.19
CA ILE A 125 -24.07 -8.77 -7.12
C ILE A 125 -22.82 -8.47 -6.28
N LYS A 126 -22.65 -9.20 -5.19
CA LYS A 126 -21.48 -9.08 -4.31
C LYS A 126 -20.22 -9.50 -5.04
N ILE A 127 -19.19 -8.66 -4.95
CA ILE A 127 -17.88 -8.93 -5.54
C ILE A 127 -17.07 -9.88 -4.63
N GLY A 128 -17.37 -9.92 -3.33
CA GLY A 128 -16.60 -10.65 -2.33
C GLY A 128 -15.33 -9.89 -1.93
N THR A 129 -15.42 -8.56 -1.81
CA THR A 129 -14.28 -7.73 -1.45
C THR A 129 -13.82 -7.99 -0.01
N THR A 130 -12.56 -7.68 0.27
CA THR A 130 -12.01 -7.75 1.63
C THR A 130 -12.40 -6.53 2.50
N ARG A 131 -13.17 -5.58 1.95
CA ARG A 131 -13.59 -4.31 2.59
C ARG A 131 -12.41 -3.47 3.11
N ARG A 132 -11.28 -3.56 2.46
CA ARG A 132 -10.05 -2.85 2.84
C ARG A 132 -9.82 -1.57 2.04
N GLY A 133 -10.76 -1.18 1.19
CA GLY A 133 -10.69 0.05 0.40
C GLY A 133 -9.72 0.00 -0.78
N ILE A 134 -9.29 -1.18 -1.19
CA ILE A 134 -8.32 -1.36 -2.29
C ILE A 134 -8.88 -0.81 -3.60
N GLY A 135 -10.07 -1.25 -4.00
CA GLY A 135 -10.75 -0.81 -5.23
C GLY A 135 -10.96 0.71 -5.27
N PRO A 136 -11.64 1.31 -4.27
CA PRO A 136 -11.84 2.75 -4.21
C PRO A 136 -10.53 3.57 -4.23
N ALA A 137 -9.44 3.10 -3.60
CA ALA A 137 -8.16 3.77 -3.67
C ALA A 137 -7.55 3.74 -5.09
N TYR A 138 -7.73 2.65 -5.83
CA TYR A 138 -7.36 2.59 -7.25
C TYR A 138 -8.24 3.48 -8.13
N GLU A 139 -9.54 3.59 -7.86
CA GLU A 139 -10.43 4.53 -8.56
C GLU A 139 -9.93 5.96 -8.40
N ASP A 140 -9.53 6.36 -7.20
CA ASP A 140 -9.00 7.69 -6.94
C ASP A 140 -7.64 7.91 -7.60
N LYS A 141 -6.79 6.87 -7.67
CA LYS A 141 -5.53 6.92 -8.42
C LYS A 141 -5.77 7.23 -9.89
N VAL A 142 -6.68 6.49 -10.54
CA VAL A 142 -7.02 6.69 -11.96
C VAL A 142 -7.74 8.01 -12.16
N GLY A 143 -8.64 8.39 -11.23
CA GLY A 143 -9.34 9.66 -11.20
C GLY A 143 -8.47 10.88 -10.85
N ARG A 144 -7.16 10.69 -10.61
CA ARG A 144 -6.16 11.74 -10.33
C ARG A 144 -6.47 12.62 -9.12
N ARG A 145 -7.19 12.07 -8.12
CA ARG A 145 -7.56 12.77 -6.88
C ARG A 145 -6.99 12.10 -5.62
N ALA A 146 -6.26 10.97 -5.80
CA ALA A 146 -5.69 10.22 -4.70
C ALA A 146 -4.63 11.02 -3.94
N ILE A 147 -4.60 10.85 -2.61
CA ILE A 147 -3.48 11.27 -1.78
C ILE A 147 -2.37 10.22 -1.90
N ARG A 148 -1.14 10.66 -2.12
CA ARG A 148 0.04 9.82 -2.32
C ARG A 148 0.99 9.91 -1.13
N VAL A 149 1.89 8.96 -1.02
CA VAL A 149 2.91 8.96 0.04
C VAL A 149 3.76 10.24 0.00
N GLY A 150 4.16 10.71 -1.18
CA GLY A 150 4.92 11.95 -1.35
C GLY A 150 4.18 13.21 -0.86
N ASP A 151 2.85 13.21 -0.94
CA ASP A 151 2.04 14.35 -0.50
C ASP A 151 2.13 14.59 1.02
N LEU A 152 2.48 13.56 1.79
CA LEU A 152 2.70 13.68 3.23
C LEU A 152 3.91 14.55 3.58
N GLY A 153 4.87 14.69 2.67
CA GLY A 153 6.02 15.56 2.81
C GLY A 153 5.77 17.01 2.39
N GLU A 154 4.56 17.33 1.91
CA GLU A 154 4.18 18.65 1.38
C GLU A 154 2.99 19.21 2.17
N PRO A 155 3.19 19.64 3.44
CA PRO A 155 2.10 20.04 4.33
C PRO A 155 1.29 21.23 3.79
N ASP A 156 1.92 22.12 3.02
CA ASP A 156 1.26 23.31 2.47
C ASP A 156 0.25 22.97 1.36
N THR A 157 0.51 21.92 0.58
CA THR A 157 -0.37 21.50 -0.51
C THR A 157 -1.37 20.41 -0.13
N LEU A 158 -1.11 19.68 0.95
CA LEU A 158 -1.93 18.58 1.42
C LEU A 158 -3.40 18.97 1.68
N PRO A 159 -3.73 20.12 2.33
CA PRO A 159 -5.12 20.53 2.55
C PRO A 159 -5.90 20.70 1.25
N LEU A 160 -5.28 21.27 0.20
CA LEU A 160 -5.92 21.44 -1.10
C LEU A 160 -6.19 20.09 -1.78
N LYS A 161 -5.24 19.15 -1.70
CA LYS A 161 -5.41 17.79 -2.23
C LYS A 161 -6.53 17.05 -1.50
N VAL A 162 -6.61 17.18 -0.17
CA VAL A 162 -7.70 16.62 0.64
C VAL A 162 -9.04 17.24 0.25
N ALA A 163 -9.11 18.56 0.08
CA ALA A 163 -10.34 19.23 -0.36
C ALA A 163 -10.80 18.73 -1.74
N THR A 164 -9.89 18.57 -2.69
CA THR A 164 -10.17 18.02 -4.03
C THR A 164 -10.71 16.59 -3.96
N LEU A 165 -10.12 15.74 -3.12
CA LEU A 165 -10.60 14.38 -2.87
C LEU A 165 -12.03 14.40 -2.31
N LEU A 166 -12.27 15.22 -1.28
CA LEU A 166 -13.56 15.29 -0.59
C LEU A 166 -14.66 15.95 -1.44
N ALA A 167 -14.31 16.83 -2.39
CA ALA A 167 -15.26 17.38 -3.36
C ALA A 167 -15.89 16.27 -4.22
N HIS A 168 -15.20 15.15 -4.43
CA HIS A 168 -15.77 13.98 -5.07
C HIS A 168 -16.51 13.06 -4.10
N HIS A 169 -15.90 12.76 -2.95
CA HIS A 169 -16.45 11.75 -2.03
C HIS A 169 -17.64 12.25 -1.21
N ASN A 170 -17.66 13.51 -0.77
CA ASN A 170 -18.75 14.01 0.08
C ASN A 170 -20.12 14.04 -0.60
N PRO A 171 -20.27 14.49 -1.87
CA PRO A 171 -21.53 14.35 -2.60
C PRO A 171 -21.98 12.88 -2.75
N LEU A 172 -21.06 11.99 -3.03
CA LEU A 172 -21.35 10.56 -3.12
C LEU A 172 -21.87 10.01 -1.77
N ARG A 173 -21.19 10.37 -0.67
CA ARG A 173 -21.60 9.98 0.69
C ARG A 173 -23.00 10.51 1.02
N GLN A 174 -23.29 11.78 0.72
CA GLN A 174 -24.60 12.38 0.91
C GLN A 174 -25.68 11.64 0.10
N GLY A 175 -25.42 11.34 -1.17
CA GLY A 175 -26.33 10.57 -2.02
C GLY A 175 -26.63 9.16 -1.49
N LEU A 176 -25.69 8.58 -0.74
CA LEU A 176 -25.86 7.29 -0.05
C LEU A 176 -26.46 7.43 1.36
N GLY A 177 -26.87 8.63 1.78
CA GLY A 177 -27.37 8.87 3.14
C GLY A 177 -26.31 8.68 4.24
N LYS A 178 -25.03 8.89 3.90
CA LYS A 178 -23.90 8.72 4.83
C LYS A 178 -23.30 10.07 5.23
N PRO A 179 -22.71 10.17 6.44
CA PRO A 179 -22.11 11.43 6.90
C PRO A 179 -20.92 11.82 6.01
N THR A 180 -20.77 13.13 5.81
CA THR A 180 -19.59 13.70 5.11
C THR A 180 -18.33 13.59 5.96
N VAL A 181 -17.18 13.68 5.32
CA VAL A 181 -15.86 13.70 5.96
C VAL A 181 -15.41 15.14 6.09
N ASP A 182 -14.94 15.52 7.27
CA ASP A 182 -14.35 16.83 7.52
C ASP A 182 -12.90 16.88 7.03
N ALA A 183 -12.58 17.93 6.25
CA ALA A 183 -11.26 18.09 5.64
C ALA A 183 -10.16 18.34 6.67
N ALA A 184 -10.44 19.16 7.70
CA ALA A 184 -9.45 19.48 8.72
C ALA A 184 -9.11 18.25 9.57
N LYS A 185 -10.13 17.46 9.94
CA LYS A 185 -9.95 16.20 10.66
C LYS A 185 -9.13 15.21 9.84
N LEU A 186 -9.47 15.03 8.56
CA LEU A 186 -8.73 14.11 7.69
C LEU A 186 -7.27 14.57 7.48
N THR A 187 -7.02 15.86 7.39
CA THR A 187 -5.67 16.43 7.27
C THR A 187 -4.87 16.24 8.56
N ALA A 188 -5.48 16.46 9.73
CA ALA A 188 -4.83 16.28 11.02
C ALA A 188 -4.45 14.81 11.28
N GLU A 189 -5.33 13.86 10.98
CA GLU A 189 -5.02 12.43 11.05
C GLU A 189 -3.85 12.03 10.12
N ARG A 190 -3.60 12.80 9.03
CA ARG A 190 -2.49 12.59 8.11
C ARG A 190 -1.16 13.13 8.60
N SER A 191 -1.15 14.23 9.36
CA SER A 191 0.09 14.72 9.96
C SER A 191 0.67 13.75 10.98
N GLU A 192 -0.15 12.91 11.60
CA GLU A 192 0.31 11.80 12.44
C GLU A 192 0.95 10.67 11.61
N SER A 193 0.49 10.48 10.38
CA SER A 193 1.06 9.53 9.40
C SER A 193 2.37 10.02 8.76
N THR A 194 2.82 11.26 9.01
CA THR A 194 4.13 11.78 8.56
C THR A 194 5.31 10.99 9.11
N ARG A 195 5.11 10.16 10.11
CA ARG A 195 6.10 9.14 10.52
C ARG A 195 6.50 8.19 9.38
N LEU A 196 5.62 7.96 8.39
CA LEU A 196 5.96 7.23 7.17
C LEU A 196 7.03 7.92 6.33
N ASN A 197 7.03 9.27 6.32
CA ASN A 197 7.95 10.04 5.48
C ASN A 197 9.29 10.29 6.17
N SER A 198 9.33 10.39 7.49
CA SER A 198 10.56 10.66 8.25
C SER A 198 11.38 9.40 8.53
N SER A 199 10.75 8.22 8.62
CA SER A 199 11.43 6.96 8.94
C SER A 199 11.74 6.09 7.72
N HIS A 200 11.06 6.29 6.57
CA HIS A 200 11.26 5.51 5.35
C HIS A 200 11.35 6.44 4.15
N ILE A 201 12.58 6.67 3.68
CA ILE A 201 12.88 7.59 2.57
C ILE A 201 12.13 7.13 1.32
N THR A 202 11.26 8.00 0.85
CA THR A 202 10.57 7.87 -0.41
C THR A 202 11.55 8.01 -1.58
N ILE A 203 11.44 7.12 -2.57
CA ILE A 203 12.17 7.27 -3.83
C ILE A 203 11.32 8.17 -4.74
N SER A 204 11.76 9.40 -4.96
CA SER A 204 11.21 10.21 -6.04
C SER A 204 11.69 9.65 -7.38
N TYR A 205 10.80 9.05 -8.15
CA TYR A 205 11.06 8.38 -9.41
C TYR A 205 11.63 6.95 -9.32
N ALA A 206 10.77 5.96 -9.12
CA ALA A 206 11.02 4.65 -9.68
C ALA A 206 10.56 4.67 -11.17
N VAL A 207 11.27 5.36 -12.03
CA VAL A 207 11.27 5.02 -13.45
C VAL A 207 12.01 3.69 -13.53
N PHE A 208 11.30 2.63 -13.87
CA PHE A 208 11.91 1.42 -14.37
C PHE A 208 12.54 1.75 -15.73
N CYS A 209 13.65 2.44 -15.73
CA CYS A 209 14.58 2.40 -16.84
C CYS A 209 15.28 1.04 -16.75
N LEU A 210 14.77 0.08 -17.49
CA LEU A 210 15.58 -1.03 -17.98
C LEU A 210 16.73 -0.41 -18.76
N LYS A 211 17.85 -0.11 -18.10
CA LYS A 211 19.11 0.14 -18.81
C LYS A 211 19.52 -1.20 -19.41
N LYS A 212 19.19 -1.38 -20.69
CA LYS A 212 19.91 -2.29 -21.55
C LYS A 212 21.38 -1.82 -21.55
N LYS A 213 22.27 -2.60 -21.00
CA LYS A 213 23.67 -2.67 -21.42
C LYS A 213 23.78 -3.72 -22.47
#